data_3bfb2f5b6b02e45e1502692dd65bf03f
#
_entry.id   3bfb2f5b6b02e45e1502692dd65bf03f
#
_cell.length_a   1.000
_cell.length_b   1.000
_cell.length_c   1.000
_cell.angle_alpha   90.00
_cell.angle_beta   90.00
_cell.angle_gamma   90.00
#
_symmetry.space_group_name_H-M   'P 1'
#
loop_
_entity.id
_entity.type
_entity.pdbx_description
1 polymer ?
#
loop_
_entity_poly.entity_id
_entity_poly.type
_entity_poly.pdbx_seq_one_letter_code
_entity_poly.pdbx_strand_id
1 'polypeptide(L)'
;MPTIHRMSATTSPFASLAMFSGAPQHERFDRLYRLIPSSRMTAAATPFQFPDGEPADLPGSFEFHGTTWDTEDFLNITDTAALLVLRNGEIVHERYRLTGGRDVQWISWSVAKSFVSALVGIAVEHGHIRSIQDP
;
A
#
# COMPACT_ATOMS: atom_id res chain seq x y z
N MET A 1 15.80 -21.15 -46.73
CA MET A 1 16.15 -20.34 -45.56
C MET A 1 14.84 -19.87 -44.95
N PRO A 2 14.42 -20.32 -43.75
CA PRO A 2 13.20 -19.84 -43.15
C PRO A 2 13.42 -18.45 -42.52
N THR A 3 12.57 -17.52 -42.87
CA THR A 3 12.54 -16.16 -42.38
C THR A 3 12.09 -16.19 -40.92
N ILE A 4 12.98 -15.81 -40.01
CA ILE A 4 12.65 -15.67 -38.59
C ILE A 4 11.78 -14.41 -38.44
N HIS A 5 10.48 -14.57 -38.20
CA HIS A 5 9.62 -13.48 -37.76
C HIS A 5 10.10 -13.00 -36.42
N ARG A 6 10.65 -11.79 -36.39
CA ARG A 6 10.97 -11.06 -35.19
C ARG A 6 9.65 -10.81 -34.45
N MET A 7 9.42 -11.54 -33.38
CA MET A 7 8.32 -11.23 -32.47
C MET A 7 8.51 -9.80 -31.97
N SER A 8 7.54 -8.93 -32.27
CA SER A 8 7.48 -7.59 -31.68
C SER A 8 7.48 -7.77 -30.15
N ALA A 9 8.47 -7.22 -29.49
CA ALA A 9 8.50 -7.18 -28.04
C ALA A 9 7.28 -6.39 -27.58
N THR A 10 6.28 -7.09 -27.06
CA THR A 10 5.12 -6.47 -26.41
C THR A 10 5.68 -5.75 -25.18
N THR A 11 5.83 -4.44 -25.28
CA THR A 11 6.29 -3.63 -24.16
C THR A 11 5.31 -3.83 -23.03
N SER A 12 5.78 -4.34 -21.90
CA SER A 12 4.93 -4.55 -20.72
C SER A 12 4.21 -3.23 -20.38
N PRO A 13 2.88 -3.25 -20.15
CA PRO A 13 2.16 -2.05 -19.74
C PRO A 13 2.78 -1.38 -18.51
N PHE A 14 3.48 -2.13 -17.67
CA PHE A 14 4.22 -1.60 -16.53
C PHE A 14 5.46 -0.79 -16.92
N ALA A 15 6.09 -1.06 -18.06
CA ALA A 15 7.24 -0.27 -18.52
C ALA A 15 6.85 1.14 -18.93
N SER A 16 5.62 1.34 -19.44
CA SER A 16 5.10 2.67 -19.80
C SER A 16 4.67 3.50 -18.59
N LEU A 17 4.50 2.87 -17.42
CA LEU A 17 4.04 3.55 -16.22
C LEU A 17 5.15 4.27 -15.47
N ALA A 18 6.42 4.05 -15.83
CA ALA A 18 7.59 4.60 -15.14
C ALA A 18 7.40 4.58 -13.60
N MET A 19 6.93 3.44 -13.07
CA MET A 19 6.40 3.32 -11.70
C MET A 19 7.44 3.63 -10.62
N PHE A 20 8.72 3.60 -10.98
CA PHE A 20 9.83 3.79 -10.05
C PHE A 20 10.82 4.86 -10.50
N SER A 21 10.50 5.59 -11.57
CA SER A 21 11.40 6.63 -12.09
C SER A 21 10.62 7.77 -12.74
N GLY A 22 11.14 8.98 -12.65
CA GLY A 22 10.60 10.16 -13.30
C GLY A 22 9.59 10.93 -12.44
N ALA A 23 8.35 11.08 -12.90
CA ALA A 23 7.32 11.84 -12.19
C ALA A 23 6.99 11.28 -10.81
N PRO A 24 6.45 12.09 -9.89
CA PRO A 24 6.10 11.69 -8.53
C PRO A 24 5.27 10.42 -8.51
N GLN A 25 5.71 9.43 -7.73
CA GLN A 25 5.06 8.10 -7.70
C GLN A 25 3.63 8.16 -7.16
N HIS A 26 3.36 9.07 -6.24
CA HIS A 26 2.03 9.25 -5.67
C HIS A 26 0.95 9.56 -6.72
N GLU A 27 1.29 10.21 -7.84
CA GLU A 27 0.35 10.51 -8.93
C GLU A 27 -0.05 9.28 -9.76
N ARG A 28 0.56 8.14 -9.53
CA ARG A 28 0.37 6.91 -10.29
C ARG A 28 -0.17 5.78 -9.43
N PHE A 29 0.23 5.75 -8.16
CA PHE A 29 -0.14 4.69 -7.23
C PHE A 29 -1.64 4.71 -6.88
N ASP A 30 -2.30 5.85 -7.04
CA ASP A 30 -3.74 6.02 -6.87
C ASP A 30 -4.57 5.63 -8.13
N ARG A 31 -3.90 5.37 -9.26
CA ARG A 31 -4.57 5.14 -10.57
C ARG A 31 -4.30 3.80 -11.20
N LEU A 32 -3.46 2.97 -10.61
CA LEU A 32 -3.04 1.71 -11.25
C LEU A 32 -4.21 0.82 -11.65
N TYR A 33 -5.27 0.79 -10.85
CA TYR A 33 -6.48 0.02 -11.14
C TYR A 33 -7.21 0.45 -12.43
N ARG A 34 -6.92 1.65 -12.97
CA ARG A 34 -7.46 2.15 -14.23
C ARG A 34 -6.66 1.68 -15.45
N LEU A 35 -5.46 1.19 -15.24
CA LEU A 35 -4.49 0.90 -16.29
C LEU A 35 -4.37 -0.59 -16.59
N ILE A 36 -4.85 -1.43 -15.68
CA ILE A 36 -4.83 -2.89 -15.80
C ILE A 36 -6.22 -3.46 -15.50
N PRO A 37 -6.59 -4.61 -16.07
CA PRO A 37 -7.80 -5.32 -15.68
C PRO A 37 -7.81 -5.56 -14.17
N SER A 38 -8.88 -5.14 -13.50
CA SER A 38 -9.00 -5.25 -12.06
C SER A 38 -10.41 -5.67 -11.67
N SER A 39 -10.55 -6.34 -10.55
CA SER A 39 -11.83 -6.70 -9.95
C SER A 39 -12.01 -5.93 -8.64
N ARG A 40 -13.20 -5.39 -8.44
CA ARG A 40 -13.53 -4.72 -7.19
C ARG A 40 -14.02 -5.74 -6.17
N MET A 41 -13.38 -5.76 -5.01
CA MET A 41 -13.89 -6.48 -3.85
C MET A 41 -14.89 -5.60 -3.12
N THR A 42 -16.04 -6.17 -2.77
CA THR A 42 -17.03 -5.49 -1.95
C THR A 42 -16.57 -5.51 -0.49
N ALA A 43 -16.76 -4.39 0.20
CA ALA A 43 -16.53 -4.35 1.65
C ALA A 43 -17.49 -5.31 2.38
N ALA A 44 -17.10 -5.74 3.58
CA ALA A 44 -18.02 -6.47 4.45
C ALA A 44 -19.29 -5.67 4.72
N ALA A 45 -20.41 -6.36 4.95
CA ALA A 45 -21.67 -5.70 5.28
C ALA A 45 -21.55 -4.83 6.55
N THR A 46 -20.70 -5.24 7.49
CA THR A 46 -20.37 -4.50 8.69
C THR A 46 -18.85 -4.41 8.79
N PRO A 47 -18.21 -3.39 8.17
CA PRO A 47 -16.77 -3.21 8.26
C PRO A 47 -16.37 -2.89 9.70
N PHE A 48 -15.24 -3.43 10.13
CA PHE A 48 -14.66 -3.00 11.40
C PHE A 48 -14.26 -1.52 11.31
N GLN A 49 -14.64 -0.75 12.32
CA GLN A 49 -14.25 0.65 12.45
C GLN A 49 -13.31 0.78 13.65
N PHE A 50 -12.14 1.36 13.41
CA PHE A 50 -11.26 1.76 14.49
C PHE A 50 -11.89 2.99 15.19
N PRO A 51 -12.04 2.98 16.51
CA PRO A 51 -12.48 4.16 17.24
C PRO A 51 -11.42 5.27 17.19
N ASP A 52 -11.88 6.51 17.30
CA ASP A 52 -10.98 7.65 17.50
C ASP A 52 -10.49 7.66 18.94
N GLY A 53 -9.19 7.79 19.13
CA GLY A 53 -8.55 7.97 20.43
C GLY A 53 -8.17 9.42 20.68
N GLU A 54 -7.47 9.67 21.81
CA GLU A 54 -6.92 10.99 22.11
C GLU A 54 -5.91 11.38 21.01
N PRO A 55 -6.13 12.51 20.32
CA PRO A 55 -5.25 12.96 19.26
C PRO A 55 -3.80 13.10 19.73
N ALA A 56 -2.87 12.68 18.90
CA ALA A 56 -1.45 12.83 19.15
C ALA A 56 -0.78 13.55 17.98
N ASP A 57 -0.08 14.61 18.29
CA ASP A 57 0.76 15.29 17.30
C ASP A 57 2.00 14.46 16.98
N LEU A 58 2.45 14.57 15.76
CA LEU A 58 3.76 14.03 15.37
C LEU A 58 4.85 14.87 16.04
N PRO A 59 5.98 14.25 16.42
CA PRO A 59 7.13 15.01 16.88
C PRO A 59 7.61 15.94 15.75
N GLY A 60 8.05 17.16 16.09
CA GLY A 60 8.60 18.09 15.09
C GLY A 60 9.87 17.56 14.44
N SER A 61 10.61 16.70 15.14
CA SER A 61 11.82 16.04 14.62
C SER A 61 12.03 14.68 15.30
N PHE A 62 12.84 13.84 14.70
CA PHE A 62 13.24 12.54 15.24
C PHE A 62 14.69 12.21 14.85
N GLU A 63 15.31 11.30 15.61
CA GLU A 63 16.64 10.82 15.29
C GLU A 63 16.61 9.46 14.62
N PHE A 64 17.37 9.32 13.55
CA PHE A 64 17.56 8.06 12.86
C PHE A 64 19.01 7.91 12.37
N HIS A 65 19.68 6.85 12.78
CA HIS A 65 21.11 6.58 12.49
C HIS A 65 22.04 7.77 12.80
N GLY A 66 21.82 8.43 13.95
CA GLY A 66 22.64 9.56 14.38
C GLY A 66 22.41 10.86 13.62
N THR A 67 21.37 10.94 12.80
CA THR A 67 20.96 12.14 12.09
C THR A 67 19.60 12.58 12.60
N THR A 68 19.46 13.86 12.94
CA THR A 68 18.19 14.48 13.29
C THR A 68 17.46 14.85 12.00
N TRP A 69 16.24 14.37 11.87
CA TRP A 69 15.35 14.66 10.76
C TRP A 69 14.20 15.57 11.21
N ASP A 70 13.90 16.60 10.46
CA ASP A 70 12.63 17.30 10.58
C ASP A 70 11.52 16.41 10.02
N THR A 71 10.39 16.33 10.74
CA THR A 71 9.29 15.44 10.36
C THR A 71 8.63 15.87 9.05
N GLU A 72 8.40 17.15 8.82
CA GLU A 72 7.79 17.65 7.59
C GLU A 72 8.72 17.45 6.39
N ASP A 73 10.00 17.73 6.56
CA ASP A 73 11.00 17.50 5.52
C ASP A 73 11.08 16.01 5.16
N PHE A 74 11.04 15.12 6.15
CA PHE A 74 10.99 13.68 5.91
C PHE A 74 9.74 13.27 5.12
N LEU A 75 8.55 13.75 5.51
CA LEU A 75 7.31 13.45 4.80
C LEU A 75 7.31 14.02 3.37
N ASN A 76 8.03 15.13 3.13
CA ASN A 76 8.18 15.72 1.81
C ASN A 76 9.12 14.89 0.92
N ILE A 77 10.31 14.56 1.38
CA ILE A 77 11.29 13.81 0.57
C ILE A 77 10.87 12.36 0.29
N THR A 78 9.98 11.81 1.12
CA THR A 78 9.43 10.45 0.92
C THR A 78 8.11 10.46 0.13
N ASP A 79 7.64 11.61 -0.34
CA ASP A 79 6.32 11.75 -1.00
C ASP A 79 5.20 11.04 -0.23
N THR A 80 5.22 11.15 1.10
CA THR A 80 4.22 10.49 1.95
C THR A 80 2.84 11.04 1.65
N ALA A 81 1.95 10.20 1.14
CA ALA A 81 0.60 10.57 0.74
C ALA A 81 -0.44 10.33 1.85
N ALA A 82 -0.17 9.44 2.77
CA ALA A 82 -1.03 9.17 3.93
C ALA A 82 -0.20 8.67 5.11
N LEU A 83 -0.59 9.07 6.31
CA LEU A 83 -0.03 8.57 7.57
C LEU A 83 -1.17 8.32 8.56
N LEU A 84 -1.23 7.10 9.06
CA LEU A 84 -2.17 6.68 10.08
C LEU A 84 -1.39 6.10 11.26
N VAL A 85 -1.67 6.59 12.46
CA VAL A 85 -1.09 6.06 13.69
C VAL A 85 -2.21 5.52 14.58
N LEU A 86 -2.07 4.26 14.95
CA LEU A 86 -2.94 3.57 15.88
C LEU A 86 -2.19 3.37 17.22
N ARG A 87 -2.88 3.65 18.32
CA ARG A 87 -2.39 3.34 19.66
C ARG A 87 -3.49 2.59 20.42
N ASN A 88 -3.17 1.38 20.86
CA ASN A 88 -4.12 0.49 21.54
C ASN A 88 -5.40 0.19 20.73
N GLY A 89 -5.31 0.20 19.40
CA GLY A 89 -6.45 -0.03 18.51
C GLY A 89 -7.32 1.20 18.24
N GLU A 90 -6.92 2.38 18.70
CA GLU A 90 -7.58 3.66 18.45
C GLU A 90 -6.78 4.53 17.50
N ILE A 91 -7.45 5.28 16.62
CA ILE A 91 -6.81 6.24 15.73
C ILE A 91 -6.43 7.46 16.54
N VAL A 92 -5.12 7.73 16.66
CA VAL A 92 -4.59 8.90 17.37
C VAL A 92 -4.01 9.96 16.44
N HIS A 93 -3.70 9.57 15.21
CA HIS A 93 -3.26 10.50 14.16
C HIS A 93 -3.68 9.98 12.80
N GLU A 94 -4.28 10.82 11.99
CA GLU A 94 -4.64 10.53 10.61
C GLU A 94 -4.41 11.77 9.76
N ARG A 95 -3.57 11.65 8.75
CA ARG A 95 -3.21 12.76 7.88
C ARG A 95 -3.09 12.31 6.44
N TYR A 96 -3.66 13.11 5.54
CA TYR A 96 -3.56 12.91 4.10
C TYR A 96 -2.82 14.08 3.47
N ARG A 97 -2.01 13.78 2.46
CA ARG A 97 -1.17 14.72 1.73
C ARG A 97 -1.15 14.32 0.26
N LEU A 98 -0.71 15.24 -0.61
CA LEU A 98 -0.54 14.97 -2.04
C LEU A 98 -1.82 14.38 -2.66
N THR A 99 -1.75 13.17 -3.23
CA THR A 99 -2.89 12.44 -3.79
C THR A 99 -3.52 11.45 -2.81
N GLY A 100 -3.13 11.49 -1.54
CA GLY A 100 -3.69 10.63 -0.50
C GLY A 100 -5.13 11.03 -0.10
N GLY A 101 -5.85 10.08 0.48
CA GLY A 101 -7.21 10.29 0.98
C GLY A 101 -7.81 9.00 1.50
N ARG A 102 -8.77 9.10 2.42
CA ARG A 102 -9.41 7.92 3.03
C ARG A 102 -10.05 7.00 1.98
N ASP A 103 -10.64 7.56 0.94
CA ASP A 103 -11.33 6.82 -0.11
C ASP A 103 -10.46 6.58 -1.36
N VAL A 104 -9.18 6.96 -1.31
CA VAL A 104 -8.26 6.75 -2.42
C VAL A 104 -7.83 5.30 -2.47
N GLN A 105 -7.98 4.68 -3.64
CA GLN A 105 -7.47 3.33 -3.88
C GLN A 105 -5.99 3.41 -4.19
N TRP A 106 -5.18 3.03 -3.23
CA TRP A 106 -3.73 3.04 -3.32
C TRP A 106 -3.19 1.64 -3.57
N ILE A 107 -2.15 1.52 -4.41
CA ILE A 107 -1.50 0.23 -4.60
C ILE A 107 -0.79 -0.22 -3.31
N SER A 108 -1.14 -1.41 -2.84
CA SER A 108 -0.61 -1.94 -1.57
C SER A 108 0.77 -2.59 -1.67
N TRP A 109 1.24 -2.85 -2.91
CA TRP A 109 2.49 -3.57 -3.14
C TRP A 109 2.56 -4.84 -2.28
N SER A 110 3.69 -5.08 -1.64
CA SER A 110 3.91 -6.26 -0.81
C SER A 110 3.10 -6.28 0.50
N VAL A 111 2.44 -5.19 0.90
CA VAL A 111 1.47 -5.21 2.00
C VAL A 111 0.34 -6.20 1.73
N ALA A 112 -0.01 -6.44 0.45
CA ALA A 112 -0.95 -7.50 0.07
C ALA A 112 -0.60 -8.88 0.63
N LYS A 113 0.69 -9.19 0.87
CA LYS A 113 1.13 -10.46 1.45
C LYS A 113 0.66 -10.63 2.90
N SER A 114 0.52 -9.53 3.64
CA SER A 114 -0.03 -9.57 5.01
C SER A 114 -1.50 -10.01 5.01
N PHE A 115 -2.27 -9.56 4.01
CA PHE A 115 -3.65 -10.03 3.83
C PHE A 115 -3.70 -11.52 3.48
N VAL A 116 -2.83 -12.00 2.58
CA VAL A 116 -2.72 -13.43 2.25
C VAL A 116 -2.36 -14.24 3.48
N SER A 117 -1.41 -13.77 4.29
CA SER A 117 -1.03 -14.42 5.55
C SER A 117 -2.22 -14.51 6.51
N ALA A 118 -3.00 -13.46 6.66
CA ALA A 118 -4.21 -13.47 7.48
C ALA A 118 -5.26 -14.47 6.95
N LEU A 119 -5.45 -14.55 5.63
CA LEU A 119 -6.35 -15.52 5.00
C LEU A 119 -5.92 -16.98 5.25
N VAL A 120 -4.61 -17.25 5.23
CA VAL A 120 -4.08 -18.57 5.60
C VAL A 120 -4.42 -18.89 7.06
N GLY A 121 -4.26 -17.92 7.98
CA GLY A 121 -4.67 -18.11 9.38
C GLY A 121 -6.16 -18.45 9.53
N ILE A 122 -7.03 -17.74 8.81
CA ILE A 122 -8.47 -18.02 8.79
C ILE A 122 -8.75 -19.42 8.22
N ALA A 123 -8.05 -19.83 7.16
CA ALA A 123 -8.21 -21.15 6.58
C ALA A 123 -7.79 -22.29 7.54
N VAL A 124 -6.77 -22.06 8.36
CA VAL A 124 -6.37 -22.98 9.44
C VAL A 124 -7.45 -23.02 10.52
N GLU A 125 -7.94 -21.88 10.97
CA GLU A 125 -9.00 -21.79 12.00
C GLU A 125 -10.30 -22.51 11.55
N HIS A 126 -10.64 -22.39 10.27
CA HIS A 126 -11.83 -23.06 9.71
C HIS A 126 -11.56 -24.52 9.30
N GLY A 127 -10.37 -25.06 9.53
CA GLY A 127 -10.01 -26.44 9.22
C GLY A 127 -9.81 -26.76 7.72
N HIS A 128 -9.73 -25.73 6.86
CA HIS A 128 -9.42 -25.92 5.44
C HIS A 128 -7.94 -26.24 5.21
N ILE A 129 -7.08 -25.80 6.12
CA ILE A 129 -5.66 -26.15 6.22
C ILE A 129 -5.45 -26.72 7.61
N ARG A 130 -4.81 -27.86 7.75
CA ARG A 130 -4.60 -28.51 9.07
C ARG A 130 -3.56 -27.77 9.90
N SER A 131 -2.51 -27.29 9.27
CA SER A 131 -1.38 -26.62 9.93
C SER A 131 -0.59 -25.78 8.94
N ILE A 132 0.02 -24.71 9.42
CA ILE A 132 1.04 -23.95 8.66
C ILE A 132 2.31 -24.75 8.39
N GLN A 133 2.45 -25.95 8.96
CA GLN A 133 3.55 -26.90 8.72
C GLN A 133 3.21 -27.90 7.61
N ASP A 134 2.00 -27.88 7.08
CA ASP A 134 1.62 -28.72 5.94
C ASP A 134 2.39 -28.22 4.70
N PRO A 135 2.99 -29.13 3.88
CA PRO A 135 3.76 -28.79 2.70
C PRO A 135 2.90 -28.18 1.58
#